data_b6d096a611cc1cb30836d37161585e63
#
_entry.id   b6d096a611cc1cb30836d37161585e63
#
_cell.length_a   1.000
_cell.length_b   1.000
_cell.length_c   1.000
_cell.angle_alpha   90.00
_cell.angle_beta   90.00
_cell.angle_gamma   90.00
#
_symmetry.space_group_name_H-M   'P 1'
#
loop_
_entity.id
_entity.type
_entity.pdbx_description
1 polymer ?
#
loop_
_entity_poly.entity_id
_entity_poly.type
_entity_poly.pdbx_seq_one_letter_code
_entity_poly.pdbx_strand_id
1 'polypeptide(L)'
;YDWWLDQSKKPDDPSRWLLSFSILTKDAAKPLEFIHERNPILLSESSMAEWLDPDNLEDPESTTAALLAELATESDEVAGQVVHWPVSNEVGNVRNQGSALILPA
;
A
#
# COMPACT_ATOMS: atom_id res chain seq x y z
N TYR A 1 2.20 8.80 4.25
CA TYR A 1 2.85 9.78 3.37
C TYR A 1 3.61 10.82 4.17
N ASP A 2 4.61 11.44 3.54
CA ASP A 2 5.38 12.52 4.14
C ASP A 2 5.89 13.48 3.04
N TRP A 3 6.20 14.71 3.47
CA TRP A 3 6.85 15.67 2.60
C TRP A 3 8.37 15.51 2.66
N TRP A 4 8.96 15.21 1.52
CA TRP A 4 10.40 15.11 1.37
C TRP A 4 10.97 16.39 0.77
N LEU A 5 12.05 16.90 1.38
CA LEU A 5 12.75 18.09 0.92
C LEU A 5 13.91 17.71 0.00
N ASP A 6 13.83 18.09 -1.26
CA ASP A 6 14.94 17.98 -2.21
C ASP A 6 15.98 19.08 -1.98
N GLN A 7 17.04 18.74 -1.27
CA GLN A 7 18.11 19.66 -0.93
C GLN A 7 18.98 20.07 -2.14
N SER A 8 18.87 19.40 -3.28
CA SER A 8 19.57 19.79 -4.52
C SER A 8 18.95 21.00 -5.20
N LYS A 9 17.71 21.35 -4.86
CA LYS A 9 16.98 22.47 -5.41
C LYS A 9 17.19 23.75 -4.58
N LYS A 10 17.00 24.91 -5.22
CA LYS A 10 17.12 26.20 -4.55
C LYS A 10 16.06 26.40 -3.47
N PRO A 11 16.36 27.16 -2.38
CA PRO A 11 15.43 27.38 -1.28
C PRO A 11 14.07 28.02 -1.67
N ASP A 12 14.04 28.77 -2.76
CA ASP A 12 12.85 29.45 -3.29
C ASP A 12 12.10 28.66 -4.37
N ASP A 13 12.62 27.47 -4.76
CA ASP A 13 11.96 26.61 -5.73
C ASP A 13 10.76 25.88 -5.07
N PRO A 14 9.51 26.15 -5.51
CA PRO A 14 8.33 25.51 -4.92
C PRO A 14 8.30 23.99 -5.14
N SER A 15 8.98 23.47 -6.17
CA SER A 15 9.08 22.04 -6.47
C SER A 15 10.08 21.29 -5.59
N ARG A 16 10.78 21.97 -4.66
CA ARG A 16 11.71 21.35 -3.72
C ARG A 16 11.04 20.43 -2.68
N TRP A 17 9.76 20.64 -2.43
CA TRP A 17 8.96 19.78 -1.55
C TRP A 17 8.20 18.74 -2.37
N LEU A 18 8.46 17.49 -2.11
CA LEU A 18 7.81 16.36 -2.77
C LEU A 18 6.96 15.60 -1.75
N LEU A 19 5.66 15.50 -2.02
CA LEU A 19 4.79 14.61 -1.27
C LEU A 19 5.11 13.18 -1.70
N SER A 20 5.50 12.35 -0.75
CA SER A 20 5.88 10.95 -0.98
C SER A 20 5.13 10.00 -0.08
N PHE A 21 5.05 8.74 -0.49
CA PHE A 21 4.51 7.65 0.30
C PHE A 21 5.25 6.35 -0.02
N SER A 22 5.13 5.39 0.86
CA SER A 22 5.56 4.01 0.59
C SER A 22 4.45 3.03 0.97
N ILE A 23 4.47 1.88 0.31
CA ILE A 23 3.51 0.81 0.56
C ILE A 23 4.25 -0.30 1.30
N LEU A 24 3.72 -0.70 2.46
CA LEU A 24 4.23 -1.85 3.20
C LEU A 24 3.77 -3.13 2.51
N THR A 25 4.71 -4.02 2.25
CA THR A 25 4.44 -5.32 1.64
C THR A 25 4.84 -6.46 2.57
N LYS A 26 4.27 -7.62 2.36
CA LYS A 26 4.57 -8.86 3.05
C LYS A 26 4.64 -10.02 2.06
N ASP A 27 5.08 -11.20 2.51
CA ASP A 27 4.94 -12.41 1.72
C ASP A 27 3.46 -12.64 1.39
N ALA A 28 3.20 -13.08 0.15
CA ALA A 28 1.83 -13.18 -0.34
C ALA A 28 1.00 -14.13 0.54
N ALA A 29 -0.22 -13.69 0.85
CA ALA A 29 -1.23 -14.56 1.40
C ALA A 29 -1.59 -15.67 0.41
N LYS A 30 -1.88 -16.88 0.90
CA LYS A 30 -2.19 -18.05 0.04
C LYS A 30 -3.18 -17.77 -1.09
N PRO A 31 -4.27 -17.02 -0.88
CA PRO A 31 -5.21 -16.69 -1.96
C PRO A 31 -4.61 -15.84 -3.08
N LEU A 32 -3.47 -15.19 -2.86
CA LEU A 32 -2.83 -14.27 -3.80
C LEU A 32 -1.47 -14.76 -4.33
N GLU A 33 -0.92 -15.86 -3.81
CA GLU A 33 0.39 -16.41 -4.20
C GLU A 33 0.52 -16.68 -5.69
N PHE A 34 -0.57 -17.07 -6.36
CA PHE A 34 -0.56 -17.34 -7.79
C PHE A 34 -0.42 -16.06 -8.66
N ILE A 35 -0.64 -14.88 -8.07
CA ILE A 35 -0.50 -13.59 -8.76
C ILE A 35 0.94 -13.08 -8.61
N HIS A 36 1.46 -13.08 -7.38
CA HIS A 36 2.80 -12.58 -7.06
C HIS A 36 3.27 -13.16 -5.73
N GLU A 37 4.59 -13.27 -5.54
CA GLU A 37 5.20 -13.76 -4.28
C GLU A 37 5.04 -12.81 -3.08
N ARG A 38 4.67 -11.55 -3.33
CA ARG A 38 4.41 -10.54 -2.29
C ARG A 38 3.11 -9.81 -2.59
N ASN A 39 2.42 -9.39 -1.53
CA ASN A 39 1.30 -8.47 -1.65
C ASN A 39 1.40 -7.31 -0.65
N PRO A 40 0.78 -6.17 -0.92
CA PRO A 40 0.67 -5.10 0.07
C PRO A 40 -0.11 -5.59 1.29
N ILE A 41 0.17 -4.99 2.45
CA ILE A 41 -0.65 -5.20 3.65
C ILE A 41 -2.03 -4.59 3.37
N LEU A 42 -3.05 -5.44 3.36
CA LEU A 42 -4.43 -5.07 3.12
C LEU A 42 -5.11 -4.78 4.46
N LEU A 43 -5.80 -3.67 4.58
CA LEU A 43 -6.46 -3.25 5.80
C LEU A 43 -7.99 -3.35 5.65
N SER A 44 -8.65 -3.74 6.72
CA SER A 44 -10.08 -3.51 6.90
C SER A 44 -10.34 -2.04 7.24
N GLU A 45 -11.60 -1.60 7.23
CA GLU A 45 -11.96 -0.24 7.62
C GLU A 45 -11.55 0.07 9.08
N SER A 46 -11.73 -0.89 10.00
CA SER A 46 -11.36 -0.73 11.39
C SER A 46 -9.84 -0.67 11.58
N SER A 47 -9.08 -1.52 10.90
CA SER A 47 -7.61 -1.49 10.96
C SER A 47 -7.03 -0.24 10.33
N MET A 48 -7.67 0.30 9.30
CA MET A 48 -7.26 1.57 8.70
C MET A 48 -7.38 2.71 9.72
N ALA A 49 -8.47 2.77 10.48
CA ALA A 49 -8.64 3.77 11.52
C ALA A 49 -7.56 3.65 12.62
N GLU A 50 -7.25 2.43 13.04
CA GLU A 50 -6.21 2.16 14.03
C GLU A 50 -4.81 2.52 13.50
N TRP A 51 -4.50 2.19 12.25
CA TRP A 51 -3.24 2.56 11.59
C TRP A 51 -3.03 4.06 11.50
N LEU A 52 -4.11 4.82 11.31
CA LEU A 52 -4.06 6.28 11.19
C LEU A 52 -4.18 7.02 12.52
N ASP A 53 -4.38 6.32 13.63
CA ASP A 53 -4.54 6.92 14.96
C ASP A 53 -3.20 7.47 15.46
N PRO A 54 -3.06 8.79 15.67
CA PRO A 54 -1.83 9.39 16.14
C PRO A 54 -1.45 8.98 17.57
N ASP A 55 -2.39 8.53 18.38
CA ASP A 55 -2.13 8.08 19.75
C ASP A 55 -1.27 6.81 19.80
N ASN A 56 -1.27 6.02 18.72
CA ASN A 56 -0.38 4.86 18.57
C ASN A 56 1.11 5.24 18.41
N LEU A 57 1.43 6.53 18.29
CA LEU A 57 2.81 7.03 18.21
C LEU A 57 3.45 7.35 19.56
N GLU A 58 2.71 7.25 20.67
CA GLU A 58 3.24 7.59 22.01
C GLU A 58 4.38 6.68 22.47
N ASP A 59 4.42 5.43 22.02
CA ASP A 59 5.54 4.50 22.20
C ASP A 59 5.90 3.83 20.85
N PRO A 60 6.69 4.50 20.01
CA PRO A 60 6.90 4.05 18.62
C PRO A 60 7.52 2.69 18.47
N GLU A 61 8.36 2.23 19.38
CA GLU A 61 9.10 0.97 19.19
C GLU A 61 8.27 -0.26 19.53
N SER A 62 7.58 -0.28 20.66
CA SER A 62 6.81 -1.46 21.09
C SER A 62 5.41 -1.51 20.47
N THR A 63 4.72 -0.37 20.44
CA THR A 63 3.35 -0.30 19.92
C THR A 63 3.30 -0.49 18.40
N THR A 64 4.24 0.14 17.67
CA THR A 64 4.29 0.03 16.21
C THR A 64 4.62 -1.38 15.76
N ALA A 65 5.57 -2.07 16.39
CA ALA A 65 5.92 -3.44 16.04
C ALA A 65 4.76 -4.42 16.31
N ALA A 66 4.07 -4.28 17.45
CA ALA A 66 2.90 -5.09 17.78
C ALA A 66 1.74 -4.84 16.82
N LEU A 67 1.44 -3.58 16.49
CA LEU A 67 0.41 -3.21 15.54
C LEU A 67 0.71 -3.76 14.14
N LEU A 68 1.93 -3.64 13.65
CA LEU A 68 2.33 -4.19 12.36
C LEU A 68 2.17 -5.71 12.29
N ALA A 69 2.52 -6.44 13.34
CA ALA A 69 2.34 -7.89 13.40
C ALA A 69 0.86 -8.28 13.35
N GLU A 70 0.01 -7.54 14.05
CA GLU A 70 -1.43 -7.74 14.08
C GLU A 70 -2.07 -7.42 12.72
N LEU A 71 -1.72 -6.30 12.10
CA LEU A 71 -2.16 -5.91 10.77
C LEU A 71 -1.71 -6.90 9.68
N ALA A 72 -0.50 -7.43 9.78
CA ALA A 72 0.01 -8.43 8.85
C ALA A 72 -0.81 -9.74 8.92
N THR A 73 -1.23 -10.15 10.11
CA THR A 73 -2.10 -11.32 10.31
C THR A 73 -3.51 -11.08 9.76
N GLU A 74 -4.12 -9.93 10.08
CA GLU A 74 -5.44 -9.55 9.58
C GLU A 74 -5.44 -9.39 8.05
N SER A 75 -4.35 -8.90 7.48
CA SER A 75 -4.18 -8.77 6.03
C SER A 75 -4.41 -10.08 5.28
N ASP A 76 -4.02 -11.22 5.85
CA ASP A 76 -4.24 -12.54 5.25
C ASP A 76 -5.73 -12.90 5.22
N GLU A 77 -6.50 -12.49 6.22
CA GLU A 77 -7.95 -12.66 6.24
C GLU A 77 -8.63 -11.76 5.19
N VAL A 78 -8.21 -10.51 5.09
CA VAL A 78 -8.71 -9.58 4.07
C VAL A 78 -8.39 -10.10 2.66
N ALA A 79 -7.20 -10.67 2.45
CA ALA A 79 -6.80 -11.27 1.18
C ALA A 79 -7.75 -12.39 0.72
N GLY A 80 -8.32 -13.14 1.66
CA GLY A 80 -9.32 -14.18 1.36
C GLY A 80 -10.65 -13.63 0.84
N GLN A 81 -10.91 -12.35 1.00
CA GLN A 81 -12.14 -11.67 0.54
C GLN A 81 -11.92 -10.92 -0.79
N VAL A 82 -10.69 -10.85 -1.29
CA VAL A 82 -10.37 -10.14 -2.54
C VAL A 82 -10.95 -10.90 -3.73
N VAL A 83 -11.72 -10.19 -4.54
CA VAL A 83 -12.20 -10.68 -5.82
C VAL A 83 -11.20 -10.29 -6.89
N HIS A 84 -10.87 -11.22 -7.78
CA HIS A 84 -9.91 -11.01 -8.87
C HIS A 84 -10.42 -11.63 -10.18
N TRP A 85 -9.93 -11.07 -11.27
CA TRP A 85 -10.20 -11.58 -12.61
C TRP A 85 -9.06 -11.25 -13.55
N PRO A 86 -8.83 -12.05 -14.60
CA PRO A 86 -7.84 -11.72 -15.60
C PRO A 86 -8.29 -10.51 -16.43
N VAL A 87 -7.33 -9.67 -16.76
CA VAL A 87 -7.53 -8.51 -17.64
C VAL A 87 -6.65 -8.63 -18.89
N SER A 88 -6.91 -7.81 -19.89
CA SER A 88 -6.07 -7.76 -21.09
C SER A 88 -4.62 -7.46 -20.79
N ASN A 89 -3.70 -8.09 -21.53
CA ASN A 89 -2.26 -7.81 -21.45
C ASN A 89 -1.90 -6.34 -21.77
N GLU A 90 -2.82 -5.59 -22.37
CA GLU A 90 -2.64 -4.16 -22.64
C GLU A 90 -2.43 -3.32 -21.36
N VAL A 91 -2.89 -3.81 -20.21
CA VAL A 91 -2.67 -3.15 -18.90
C VAL A 91 -1.18 -3.00 -18.59
N GLY A 92 -0.33 -3.89 -19.07
CA GLY A 92 1.13 -3.85 -18.84
C GLY A 92 1.85 -2.74 -19.60
N ASN A 93 1.21 -2.07 -20.54
CA ASN A 93 1.81 -0.96 -21.27
C ASN A 93 1.38 0.37 -20.63
N VAL A 94 2.35 1.07 -20.03
CA VAL A 94 2.14 2.35 -19.33
C VAL A 94 1.56 3.48 -20.21
N ARG A 95 1.59 3.32 -21.53
CA ARG A 95 1.00 4.29 -22.47
C ARG A 95 -0.51 4.10 -22.64
N ASN A 96 -1.02 2.91 -22.31
CA ASN A 96 -2.45 2.63 -22.41
C ASN A 96 -3.17 3.26 -21.22
N GLN A 97 -4.33 3.82 -21.46
CA GLN A 97 -5.14 4.53 -20.50
C GLN A 97 -6.62 4.14 -20.64
N GLY A 98 -7.34 4.24 -19.56
CA GLY A 98 -8.80 4.10 -19.58
C GLY A 98 -9.34 2.90 -18.81
N SER A 99 -10.62 2.99 -18.47
CA SER A 99 -11.33 1.99 -17.66
C SER A 99 -11.48 0.62 -18.33
N ALA A 100 -11.35 0.55 -19.66
CA ALA A 100 -11.41 -0.72 -20.39
C ALA A 100 -10.30 -1.70 -19.95
N LEU A 101 -9.17 -1.19 -19.46
CA LEU A 101 -8.02 -2.00 -19.03
C LEU A 101 -8.30 -2.86 -17.79
N ILE A 102 -9.32 -2.53 -17.01
CA ILE A 102 -9.69 -3.27 -15.80
C ILE A 102 -10.91 -4.17 -15.98
N LEU A 103 -11.46 -4.22 -17.18
CA LEU A 103 -12.57 -5.13 -17.49
C LEU A 103 -12.07 -6.57 -17.63
N PRO A 104 -12.88 -7.56 -17.27
CA PRO A 104 -12.55 -8.96 -17.50
C PRO A 104 -12.18 -9.22 -18.97
N ALA A 105 -11.11 -9.93 -19.15
CA ALA A 105 -10.66 -10.32 -20.48
C ALA A 105 -11.56 -11.39 -21.09
#